data_6ceedf27792a5279f0ef9cc5affd04b7
#
_entry.id   6ceedf27792a5279f0ef9cc5affd04b7
#
_cell.length_a   1.000
_cell.length_b   1.000
_cell.length_c   1.000
_cell.angle_alpha   90.00
_cell.angle_beta   90.00
_cell.angle_gamma   90.00
#
_symmetry.space_group_name_H-M   'P 1'
#
loop_
_entity.id
_entity.type
_entity.pdbx_description
1 polymer ?
#
loop_
_entity_poly.entity_id
_entity_poly.type
_entity_poly.pdbx_seq_one_letter_code
_entity_poly.pdbx_strand_id
1 'polypeptide(L)'
;MEVGISTACLYPELVEVALFELARRNVNLVEIFINTNCELEKNFVLDMKRITDEYDVKVASLHPYTCGIEPMMFFTKYERRFLDILDYYKKYFEVMNILGAEIFVFHGNKDQNPFPEEEYFERFAG
;
A
#
# COMPACT_ATOMS: atom_id res chain seq x y z
N MET A 1 -10.28 -6.21 21.01
CA MET A 1 -10.37 -5.96 19.55
C MET A 1 -9.89 -4.55 19.27
N GLU A 2 -8.94 -4.40 18.40
CA GLU A 2 -8.48 -3.07 17.94
C GLU A 2 -9.21 -2.70 16.65
N VAL A 3 -9.60 -1.43 16.53
CA VAL A 3 -10.27 -0.88 15.35
C VAL A 3 -9.39 0.20 14.76
N GLY A 4 -9.03 0.04 13.49
CA GLY A 4 -8.28 1.02 12.72
C GLY A 4 -9.13 1.74 11.68
N ILE A 5 -8.63 2.88 11.21
CA ILE A 5 -9.29 3.69 10.18
C ILE A 5 -8.32 3.89 9.02
N SER A 6 -8.82 3.75 7.80
CA SER A 6 -8.04 4.06 6.60
C SER A 6 -7.98 5.56 6.34
N THR A 7 -6.82 6.07 5.93
CA THR A 7 -6.69 7.47 5.47
C THR A 7 -7.59 7.78 4.27
N ALA A 8 -7.96 6.76 3.50
CA ALA A 8 -8.92 6.89 2.38
C ALA A 8 -10.32 7.38 2.80
N CYS A 9 -10.68 7.28 4.08
CA CYS A 9 -11.99 7.76 4.56
C CYS A 9 -12.15 9.28 4.43
N LEU A 10 -11.05 10.02 4.30
CA LEU A 10 -11.03 11.46 4.10
C LEU A 10 -10.73 11.87 2.64
N TYR A 11 -10.68 10.91 1.71
CA TYR A 11 -10.49 11.23 0.29
C TYR A 11 -11.52 12.30 -0.17
N PRO A 12 -11.11 13.35 -0.92
CA PRO A 12 -9.85 13.55 -1.63
C PRO A 12 -8.79 14.38 -0.86
N GLU A 13 -8.83 14.42 0.46
CA GLU A 13 -7.76 15.05 1.24
C GLU A 13 -6.42 14.37 0.97
N LEU A 14 -5.32 15.14 1.02
CA LEU A 14 -3.97 14.62 0.90
C LEU A 14 -3.69 13.61 2.02
N VAL A 15 -2.93 12.56 1.74
CA VAL A 15 -2.72 11.47 2.70
C VAL A 15 -2.08 11.94 4.01
N GLU A 16 -1.12 12.88 3.95
CA GLU A 16 -0.49 13.46 5.14
C GLU A 16 -1.47 14.29 5.96
N VAL A 17 -2.40 14.99 5.32
CA VAL A 17 -3.48 15.74 6.00
C VAL A 17 -4.45 14.77 6.64
N ALA A 18 -4.88 13.74 5.90
CA ALA A 18 -5.76 12.70 6.42
C ALA A 18 -5.15 11.99 7.63
N LEU A 19 -3.87 11.61 7.55
CA LEU A 19 -3.14 10.98 8.64
C LEU A 19 -3.10 11.89 9.88
N PHE A 20 -2.74 13.16 9.70
CA PHE A 20 -2.71 14.15 10.77
C PHE A 20 -4.09 14.34 11.42
N GLU A 21 -5.15 14.46 10.62
CA GLU A 21 -6.52 14.62 11.11
C GLU A 21 -7.00 13.42 11.93
N LEU A 22 -6.64 12.20 11.53
CA LEU A 22 -6.94 11.00 12.30
C LEU A 22 -6.14 10.96 13.61
N ALA A 23 -4.84 11.23 13.52
CA ALA A 23 -3.93 11.22 14.67
C ALA A 23 -4.37 12.20 15.76
N ARG A 24 -4.67 13.46 15.42
CA ARG A 24 -5.11 14.47 16.38
C ARG A 24 -6.48 14.19 17.01
N ARG A 25 -7.25 13.26 16.44
CA ARG A 25 -8.54 12.77 16.96
C ARG A 25 -8.40 11.49 17.77
N ASN A 26 -7.18 11.14 18.16
CA ASN A 26 -6.85 9.96 18.95
C ASN A 26 -7.13 8.62 18.23
N VAL A 27 -7.09 8.60 16.91
CA VAL A 27 -7.04 7.36 16.14
C VAL A 27 -5.60 6.86 16.19
N ASN A 28 -5.38 5.74 16.85
CA ASN A 28 -4.04 5.18 17.11
C ASN A 28 -3.69 3.96 16.24
N LEU A 29 -4.61 3.53 15.37
CA LEU A 29 -4.39 2.46 14.40
C LEU A 29 -4.92 2.88 13.03
N VAL A 30 -4.07 2.87 12.02
CA VAL A 30 -4.44 3.32 10.68
C VAL A 30 -4.00 2.35 9.59
N GLU A 31 -4.76 2.35 8.49
CA GLU A 31 -4.28 1.96 7.18
C GLU A 31 -3.86 3.21 6.42
N ILE A 32 -2.68 3.19 5.81
CA ILE A 32 -2.26 4.26 4.91
C ILE A 32 -2.58 3.87 3.47
N PHE A 33 -3.42 4.66 2.82
CA PHE A 33 -3.74 4.53 1.42
C PHE A 33 -2.85 5.46 0.60
N ILE A 34 -1.95 4.88 -0.20
CA ILE A 34 -1.10 5.63 -1.13
C ILE A 34 -1.90 5.99 -2.38
N ASN A 35 -1.93 7.26 -2.74
CA ASN A 35 -2.75 7.77 -3.84
C ASN A 35 -1.95 8.02 -5.12
N THR A 36 -0.64 8.22 -5.02
CA THR A 36 0.21 8.57 -6.15
C THR A 36 1.69 8.25 -5.90
N ASN A 37 2.49 8.28 -6.97
CA ASN A 37 3.91 7.90 -6.92
C ASN A 37 4.76 8.79 -6.00
N CYS A 38 4.49 10.10 -5.94
CA CYS A 38 5.30 11.00 -5.10
C CYS A 38 5.15 10.72 -3.60
N GLU A 39 4.07 10.08 -3.18
CA GLU A 39 3.84 9.65 -1.80
C GLU A 39 4.72 8.45 -1.40
N LEU A 40 5.39 7.82 -2.36
CA LEU A 40 6.37 6.75 -2.13
C LEU A 40 7.81 7.28 -1.97
N GLU A 41 8.02 8.57 -2.18
CA GLU A 41 9.34 9.17 -2.03
C GLU A 41 9.78 9.16 -0.56
N LYS A 42 11.05 8.81 -0.34
CA LYS A 42 11.58 8.59 1.02
C LYS A 42 11.35 9.78 1.96
N ASN A 43 11.60 11.00 1.49
CA ASN A 43 11.43 12.19 2.33
C ASN A 43 9.96 12.40 2.72
N PHE A 44 9.04 12.16 1.79
CA PHE A 44 7.60 12.23 2.07
C PHE A 44 7.18 11.18 3.11
N VAL A 45 7.65 9.96 2.96
CA VAL A 45 7.36 8.86 3.90
C VAL A 45 7.93 9.15 5.28
N LEU A 46 9.12 9.76 5.38
CA LEU A 46 9.71 10.18 6.66
C LEU A 46 8.88 11.29 7.33
N ASP A 47 8.25 12.18 6.58
CA ASP A 47 7.34 13.18 7.14
C ASP A 47 6.07 12.53 7.70
N MET A 48 5.49 11.55 7.00
CA MET A 48 4.39 10.73 7.56
C MET A 48 4.83 9.96 8.81
N LYS A 49 6.05 9.42 8.81
CA LYS A 49 6.62 8.73 9.98
C LYS A 49 6.71 9.64 11.20
N ARG A 50 7.09 10.90 11.02
CA ARG A 50 7.10 11.88 12.12
C ARG A 50 5.71 12.08 12.73
N ILE A 51 4.66 12.13 11.91
CA ILE A 51 3.29 12.25 12.42
C ILE A 51 2.93 11.00 13.24
N THR A 52 3.20 9.81 12.72
CA THR A 52 2.89 8.56 13.43
C THR A 52 3.66 8.45 14.74
N ASP A 53 4.91 8.87 14.79
CA ASP A 53 5.74 8.84 16.01
C ASP A 53 5.28 9.89 17.04
N GLU A 54 4.97 11.11 16.60
CA GLU A 54 4.53 12.20 17.47
C GLU A 54 3.20 11.89 18.18
N TYR A 55 2.27 11.23 17.47
CA TYR A 55 0.92 10.93 17.98
C TYR A 55 0.76 9.48 18.45
N ASP A 56 1.82 8.68 18.44
CA ASP A 56 1.78 7.25 18.80
C ASP A 56 0.76 6.46 17.98
N VAL A 57 0.79 6.65 16.66
CA VAL A 57 -0.09 5.98 15.72
C VAL A 57 0.62 4.77 15.13
N LYS A 58 0.00 3.60 15.23
CA LYS A 58 0.45 2.37 14.56
C LYS A 58 -0.11 2.30 13.15
N VAL A 59 0.75 2.03 12.18
CA VAL A 59 0.34 1.72 10.81
C VAL A 59 0.16 0.21 10.68
N ALA A 60 -1.09 -0.24 10.55
CA ALA A 60 -1.40 -1.66 10.43
C ALA A 60 -1.13 -2.18 9.03
N SER A 61 -1.55 -1.42 8.01
CA SER A 61 -1.46 -1.84 6.62
C SER A 61 -1.14 -0.69 5.68
N LEU A 62 -0.59 -1.05 4.53
CA LEU A 62 -0.38 -0.16 3.40
C LEU A 62 -1.24 -0.61 2.22
N HIS A 63 -2.01 0.32 1.66
CA HIS A 63 -2.88 0.09 0.52
C HIS A 63 -2.33 0.80 -0.72
N PRO A 64 -2.06 0.08 -1.84
CA PRO A 64 -1.51 0.67 -3.04
C PRO A 64 -2.59 1.31 -3.93
N TYR A 65 -2.28 2.43 -4.56
CA TYR A 65 -3.14 3.01 -5.60
C TYR A 65 -3.09 2.24 -6.92
N THR A 66 -2.09 1.39 -7.09
CA THR A 66 -1.87 0.57 -8.30
C THR A 66 -2.72 -0.69 -8.37
N CYS A 67 -3.63 -0.88 -7.42
CA CYS A 67 -4.49 -2.07 -7.36
C CYS A 67 -5.31 -2.33 -8.64
N GLY A 68 -5.66 -1.28 -9.38
CA GLY A 68 -6.40 -1.40 -10.64
C GLY A 68 -5.61 -2.01 -11.79
N ILE A 69 -4.27 -1.92 -11.75
CA ILE A 69 -3.40 -2.49 -12.79
C ILE A 69 -2.81 -3.85 -12.42
N GLU A 70 -3.02 -4.33 -11.21
CA GLU A 70 -2.51 -5.64 -10.77
C GLU A 70 -2.88 -6.78 -11.71
N PRO A 71 -4.16 -6.91 -12.16
CA PRO A 71 -4.52 -7.98 -13.08
C PRO A 71 -3.71 -7.97 -14.37
N MET A 72 -3.51 -6.80 -14.94
CA MET A 72 -2.79 -6.63 -16.21
C MET A 72 -1.28 -6.85 -16.08
N MET A 73 -0.71 -6.47 -14.95
CA MET A 73 0.74 -6.44 -14.77
C MET A 73 1.29 -7.72 -14.14
N PHE A 74 0.60 -8.27 -13.13
CA PHE A 74 1.04 -9.49 -12.45
C PHE A 74 0.54 -10.77 -13.13
N PHE A 75 -0.69 -10.76 -13.66
CA PHE A 75 -1.36 -11.94 -14.22
C PHE A 75 -1.28 -11.95 -15.75
N THR A 76 -0.07 -11.92 -16.27
CA THR A 76 0.23 -11.84 -17.70
C THR A 76 1.38 -12.77 -18.06
N LYS A 77 1.34 -13.30 -19.28
CA LYS A 77 2.48 -14.02 -19.89
C LYS A 77 3.53 -13.08 -20.47
N TYR A 78 3.29 -11.77 -20.43
CA TYR A 78 4.24 -10.77 -20.88
C TYR A 78 5.25 -10.48 -19.77
N GLU A 79 6.37 -11.17 -19.78
CA GLU A 79 7.39 -11.20 -18.71
C GLU A 79 7.87 -9.80 -18.28
N ARG A 80 8.06 -8.88 -19.22
CA ARG A 80 8.53 -7.52 -18.90
C ARG A 80 7.54 -6.75 -18.02
N ARG A 81 6.22 -6.93 -18.22
CA ARG A 81 5.21 -6.31 -17.34
C ARG A 81 5.33 -6.81 -15.92
N PHE A 82 5.50 -8.12 -15.77
CA PHE A 82 5.68 -8.75 -14.47
C PHE A 82 6.94 -8.24 -13.75
N LEU A 83 8.07 -8.17 -14.46
CA LEU A 83 9.32 -7.68 -13.89
C LEU A 83 9.24 -6.20 -13.51
N ASP A 84 8.65 -5.37 -14.35
CA ASP A 84 8.50 -3.94 -14.09
C ASP A 84 7.61 -3.67 -12.87
N ILE A 85 6.51 -4.40 -12.72
CA ILE A 85 5.63 -4.21 -11.57
C ILE A 85 6.24 -4.75 -10.28
N LEU A 86 6.99 -5.84 -10.32
CA LEU A 86 7.75 -6.34 -9.16
C LEU A 86 8.74 -5.28 -8.68
N ASP A 87 9.47 -4.66 -9.60
CA ASP A 87 10.43 -3.61 -9.25
C ASP A 87 9.73 -2.39 -8.67
N TYR A 88 8.58 -2.01 -9.23
CA TYR A 88 7.78 -0.92 -8.71
C TYR A 88 7.24 -1.20 -7.30
N TYR A 89 6.79 -2.43 -7.02
CA TYR A 89 6.23 -2.81 -5.73
C TYR A 89 7.27 -2.84 -4.60
N LYS A 90 8.55 -2.95 -4.90
CA LYS A 90 9.64 -2.78 -3.92
C LYS A 90 9.55 -1.42 -3.21
N LYS A 91 9.11 -0.38 -3.91
CA LYS A 91 8.89 0.95 -3.30
C LYS A 91 7.86 0.91 -2.17
N TYR A 92 6.76 0.17 -2.36
CA TYR A 92 5.76 0.00 -1.30
C TYR A 92 6.35 -0.73 -0.08
N PHE A 93 7.17 -1.75 -0.30
CA PHE A 93 7.80 -2.49 0.80
C PHE A 93 8.84 -1.65 1.55
N GLU A 94 9.53 -0.75 0.86
CA GLU A 94 10.40 0.24 1.51
C GLU A 94 9.59 1.20 2.39
N VAL A 95 8.44 1.67 1.90
CA VAL A 95 7.51 2.49 2.68
C VAL A 95 7.00 1.74 3.90
N MET A 96 6.61 0.48 3.74
CA MET A 96 6.18 -0.38 4.85
C MET A 96 7.26 -0.51 5.92
N ASN A 97 8.50 -0.72 5.52
CA ASN A 97 9.63 -0.81 6.44
C ASN A 97 9.83 0.48 7.25
N ILE A 98 9.70 1.64 6.61
CA ILE A 98 9.85 2.94 7.28
C ILE A 98 8.68 3.18 8.26
N LEU A 99 7.46 2.91 7.84
CA LEU A 99 6.25 3.15 8.63
C LEU A 99 5.95 2.05 9.66
N GLY A 100 6.62 0.91 9.56
CA GLY A 100 6.38 -0.25 10.43
C GLY A 100 5.09 -1.01 10.12
N ALA A 101 4.58 -0.91 8.89
CA ALA A 101 3.40 -1.65 8.46
C ALA A 101 3.75 -3.13 8.21
N GLU A 102 2.91 -4.03 8.71
CA GLU A 102 3.12 -5.48 8.58
C GLU A 102 2.28 -6.11 7.46
N ILE A 103 1.21 -5.42 7.04
CA ILE A 103 0.24 -5.93 6.08
C ILE A 103 0.27 -5.07 4.81
N PHE A 104 0.38 -5.72 3.66
CA PHE A 104 0.21 -5.09 2.35
C PHE A 104 -1.09 -5.57 1.71
N VAL A 105 -1.90 -4.63 1.21
CA VAL A 105 -3.16 -4.98 0.56
C VAL A 105 -2.91 -5.29 -0.91
N PHE A 106 -3.06 -6.55 -1.28
CA PHE A 106 -2.93 -7.03 -2.65
C PHE A 106 -4.28 -7.50 -3.18
N HIS A 107 -4.72 -6.98 -4.32
CA HIS A 107 -6.07 -7.25 -4.86
C HIS A 107 -6.08 -8.44 -5.82
N GLY A 108 -4.94 -8.78 -6.40
CA GLY A 108 -4.80 -9.92 -7.30
C GLY A 108 -5.49 -9.75 -8.65
N ASN A 109 -5.84 -10.88 -9.27
CA ASN A 109 -6.38 -10.92 -10.62
C ASN A 109 -7.83 -10.41 -10.73
N LYS A 110 -8.64 -10.55 -9.70
CA LYS A 110 -10.08 -10.22 -9.72
C LYS A 110 -10.84 -10.86 -10.91
N ASP A 111 -10.41 -12.03 -11.33
CA ASP A 111 -10.95 -12.78 -12.48
C ASP A 111 -10.94 -12.00 -13.82
N GLN A 112 -10.08 -11.00 -13.94
CA GLN A 112 -10.01 -10.16 -15.15
C GLN A 112 -9.19 -10.77 -16.29
N ASN A 113 -8.24 -11.65 -15.95
CA ASN A 113 -7.37 -12.30 -16.95
C ASN A 113 -7.45 -13.82 -16.84
N PRO A 114 -7.48 -14.55 -17.98
CA PRO A 114 -7.39 -16.00 -18.02
C PRO A 114 -5.94 -16.42 -17.71
N PHE A 115 -5.59 -16.46 -16.43
CA PHE A 115 -4.28 -16.89 -15.97
C PHE A 115 -4.45 -18.25 -15.26
N PRO A 116 -3.71 -19.30 -15.66
CA PRO A 116 -3.85 -20.62 -15.05
C PRO A 116 -3.56 -20.59 -13.55
N GLU A 117 -4.44 -21.21 -12.76
CA GLU A 117 -4.33 -21.21 -11.30
C GLU A 117 -3.01 -21.83 -10.81
N GLU A 118 -2.53 -22.86 -11.49
CA GLU A 118 -1.26 -23.52 -11.18
C GLU A 118 -0.07 -22.56 -11.33
N GLU A 119 -0.01 -21.79 -12.43
CA GLU A 119 1.02 -20.78 -12.67
C GLU A 119 0.94 -19.62 -11.67
N TYR A 120 -0.25 -19.37 -11.12
CA TYR A 120 -0.50 -18.35 -10.11
C TYR A 120 0.29 -18.64 -8.82
N PHE A 121 0.14 -19.83 -8.28
CA PHE A 121 0.82 -20.22 -7.06
C PHE A 121 2.34 -20.27 -7.23
N GLU A 122 2.82 -20.80 -8.35
CA GLU A 122 4.25 -20.83 -8.65
C GLU A 122 4.87 -19.44 -8.71
N ARG A 123 4.16 -18.47 -9.31
CA ARG A 123 4.65 -17.09 -9.48
C ARG A 123 4.75 -16.33 -8.16
N PHE A 124 3.83 -16.54 -7.23
CA PHE A 124 3.77 -15.83 -5.96
C PHE A 124 4.35 -16.60 -4.77
N ALA A 125 4.69 -17.86 -4.91
CA ALA A 125 5.35 -18.67 -3.88
C ALA A 125 6.88 -18.50 -3.82
N GLY A 126 7.47 -17.93 -4.86
CA GLY A 126 8.90 -17.63 -4.93
C GLY A 126 9.15 -16.18 -4.52
#